data_3f7dacc93a2ca668b3b46502dcbec5f4
#
_entry.id   3f7dacc93a2ca668b3b46502dcbec5f4
#
_cell.length_a   1.000
_cell.length_b   1.000
_cell.length_c   1.000
_cell.angle_alpha   90.00
_cell.angle_beta   90.00
_cell.angle_gamma   90.00
#
_symmetry.space_group_name_H-M   'P 1'
#
loop_
_entity.id
_entity.type
_entity.pdbx_description
1 polymer ?
#
loop_
_entity_poly.entity_id
_entity_poly.type
_entity_poly.pdbx_seq_one_letter_code
_entity_poly.pdbx_strand_id
1 'polypeptide(L)'
;MEINDYGVIADWYDVYVPATFDIPFFVSEARQCAGEVLELMSGTGRVSIPLLEAGVRLTCVDLSAEMNAILRQKLAERGLKADVYQMDVCQLELSKQFGMVIIPFHSFAHIVSSADQRRALERIRRQLQPGGTFICTLGNPRLRGQAVDGRLRLFRKYDLADGQGMLLMWILENFNPEDEHVVETLEFFEEYDAKGGLKSKRMLELKFRLTSKEEFEELAEAAGFKVTAFYGDYDYATFDKDNSPFMIWILQAA
;
A
#
# COMPACT_ATOMS: atom_id res chain seq x y z
N MET A 1 -15.33 -4.28 9.99
CA MET A 1 -13.94 -4.25 9.52
C MET A 1 -13.21 -3.24 10.38
N GLU A 2 -12.13 -3.64 10.97
CA GLU A 2 -11.26 -2.73 11.72
C GLU A 2 -10.47 -1.89 10.71
N ILE A 3 -10.55 -0.58 10.83
CA ILE A 3 -9.97 0.35 9.86
C ILE A 3 -8.66 0.87 10.43
N ASN A 4 -7.58 0.69 9.70
CA ASN A 4 -6.28 1.29 9.97
C ASN A 4 -6.35 2.79 9.62
N ASP A 5 -6.48 3.64 10.62
CA ASP A 5 -6.71 5.08 10.43
C ASP A 5 -5.40 5.85 10.22
N TYR A 6 -4.90 5.82 9.01
CA TYR A 6 -3.72 6.61 8.61
C TYR A 6 -3.96 8.14 8.60
N GLY A 7 -5.20 8.60 8.70
CA GLY A 7 -5.51 10.02 8.80
C GLY A 7 -4.83 10.71 9.98
N VAL A 8 -4.67 9.96 11.10
CA VAL A 8 -3.99 10.45 12.31
C VAL A 8 -2.56 10.95 12.06
N ILE A 9 -1.86 10.38 11.06
CA ILE A 9 -0.45 10.68 10.77
C ILE A 9 -0.23 11.09 9.31
N ALA A 10 -1.27 11.47 8.59
CA ALA A 10 -1.21 11.71 7.14
C ALA A 10 -0.17 12.78 6.76
N ASP A 11 -0.03 13.84 7.56
CA ASP A 11 0.95 14.92 7.37
C ASP A 11 2.40 14.48 7.58
N TRP A 12 2.66 13.36 8.27
CA TRP A 12 3.99 12.79 8.45
C TRP A 12 4.28 11.63 7.50
N TYR A 13 3.27 11.15 6.75
CA TYR A 13 3.40 9.95 5.94
C TYR A 13 4.59 10.01 4.97
N ASP A 14 4.75 11.11 4.24
CA ASP A 14 5.85 11.25 3.28
C ASP A 14 7.24 11.36 3.94
N VAL A 15 7.29 11.74 5.21
CA VAL A 15 8.54 11.79 5.98
C VAL A 15 8.99 10.40 6.37
N TYR A 16 8.06 9.57 6.87
CA TYR A 16 8.45 8.26 7.37
C TYR A 16 8.40 7.14 6.32
N VAL A 17 7.73 7.37 5.18
CA VAL A 17 7.72 6.45 4.02
C VAL A 17 8.41 7.09 2.80
N PRO A 18 9.73 7.35 2.85
CA PRO A 18 10.47 7.95 1.73
C PRO A 18 10.83 6.92 0.64
N ALA A 19 10.21 5.75 0.64
CA ALA A 19 10.54 4.64 -0.25
C ALA A 19 10.23 4.97 -1.72
N THR A 20 11.19 4.70 -2.61
CA THR A 20 11.06 4.95 -4.06
C THR A 20 11.46 3.75 -4.92
N PHE A 21 11.91 2.66 -4.31
CA PHE A 21 12.48 1.50 -5.00
C PHE A 21 11.48 0.75 -5.90
N ASP A 22 10.18 0.84 -5.62
CA ASP A 22 9.09 0.21 -6.37
C ASP A 22 8.55 1.09 -7.52
N ILE A 23 8.82 2.39 -7.48
CA ILE A 23 8.29 3.37 -8.46
C ILE A 23 8.69 3.02 -9.89
N PRO A 24 9.97 2.71 -10.22
CA PRO A 24 10.38 2.37 -11.59
C PRO A 24 9.61 1.17 -12.16
N PHE A 25 9.34 0.16 -11.32
CA PHE A 25 8.55 -1.01 -11.70
C PHE A 25 7.12 -0.60 -12.11
N PHE A 26 6.40 0.12 -11.24
CA PHE A 26 5.03 0.53 -11.54
C PHE A 26 4.95 1.48 -12.74
N VAL A 27 5.92 2.38 -12.92
CA VAL A 27 5.99 3.23 -14.11
C VAL A 27 6.21 2.40 -15.38
N SER A 28 7.08 1.38 -15.32
CA SER A 28 7.33 0.47 -16.44
C SER A 28 6.08 -0.31 -16.84
N GLU A 29 5.41 -0.92 -15.86
CA GLU A 29 4.19 -1.69 -16.09
C GLU A 29 3.03 -0.81 -16.60
N ALA A 30 2.82 0.35 -15.95
CA ALA A 30 1.74 1.25 -16.31
C ALA A 30 1.88 1.86 -17.73
N ARG A 31 3.12 2.08 -18.19
CA ARG A 31 3.37 2.54 -19.57
C ARG A 31 3.01 1.52 -20.64
N GLN A 32 2.96 0.24 -20.30
CA GLN A 32 2.54 -0.83 -21.21
C GLN A 32 1.01 -0.97 -21.24
N CYS A 33 0.30 -0.34 -20.32
CA CYS A 33 -1.16 -0.38 -20.26
C CYS A 33 -1.77 0.46 -21.38
N ALA A 34 -2.62 -0.16 -22.21
CA ALA A 34 -3.33 0.54 -23.28
C ALA A 34 -4.48 1.43 -22.75
N GLY A 35 -4.90 1.26 -21.50
CA GLY A 35 -6.02 1.93 -20.86
C GLY A 35 -5.64 2.95 -19.82
N GLU A 36 -6.61 3.32 -18.99
CA GLU A 36 -6.40 4.08 -17.77
C GLU A 36 -6.01 3.11 -16.63
N VAL A 37 -5.19 3.59 -15.71
CA VAL A 37 -4.74 2.85 -14.52
C VAL A 37 -5.57 3.28 -13.34
N LEU A 38 -5.97 2.32 -12.50
CA LEU A 38 -6.57 2.56 -11.18
C LEU A 38 -5.57 2.19 -10.09
N GLU A 39 -5.17 3.16 -9.29
CA GLU A 39 -4.38 2.92 -8.08
C GLU A 39 -5.33 2.89 -6.88
N LEU A 40 -5.32 1.77 -6.18
CA LEU A 40 -6.09 1.56 -4.96
C LEU A 40 -5.17 1.71 -3.75
N MET A 41 -5.74 2.23 -2.65
CA MET A 41 -5.00 2.52 -1.42
C MET A 41 -3.83 3.49 -1.69
N SER A 42 -4.13 4.54 -2.49
CA SER A 42 -3.14 5.45 -3.09
C SER A 42 -2.45 6.37 -2.07
N GLY A 43 -3.02 6.51 -0.87
CA GLY A 43 -2.47 7.33 0.21
C GLY A 43 -2.26 8.77 -0.20
N THR A 44 -1.09 9.31 0.14
CA THR A 44 -0.66 10.68 -0.23
C THR A 44 -0.14 10.81 -1.66
N GLY A 45 -0.19 9.73 -2.47
CA GLY A 45 0.22 9.73 -3.86
C GLY A 45 1.70 9.44 -4.11
N ARG A 46 2.35 8.66 -3.25
CA ARG A 46 3.77 8.29 -3.40
C ARG A 46 4.07 7.65 -4.77
N VAL A 47 3.18 6.78 -5.26
CA VAL A 47 3.28 6.16 -6.58
C VAL A 47 2.46 6.94 -7.62
N SER A 48 1.32 7.51 -7.24
CA SER A 48 0.45 8.29 -8.13
C SER A 48 1.18 9.42 -8.85
N ILE A 49 1.95 10.22 -8.09
CA ILE A 49 2.65 11.39 -8.66
C ILE A 49 3.65 10.97 -9.76
N PRO A 50 4.59 10.03 -9.51
CA PRO A 50 5.49 9.54 -10.56
C PRO A 50 4.79 8.93 -11.78
N LEU A 51 3.67 8.23 -11.59
CA LEU A 51 2.89 7.68 -12.69
C LEU A 51 2.32 8.80 -13.58
N LEU A 52 1.75 9.83 -12.98
CA LEU A 52 1.21 11.00 -13.69
C LEU A 52 2.31 11.79 -14.41
N GLU A 53 3.46 12.01 -13.76
CA GLU A 53 4.64 12.64 -14.36
C GLU A 53 5.19 11.83 -15.55
N ALA A 54 5.01 10.51 -15.52
CA ALA A 54 5.33 9.61 -16.62
C ALA A 54 4.29 9.60 -17.76
N GLY A 55 3.22 10.41 -17.64
CA GLY A 55 2.16 10.54 -18.65
C GLY A 55 1.06 9.46 -18.56
N VAL A 56 1.01 8.67 -17.47
CA VAL A 56 -0.03 7.67 -17.26
C VAL A 56 -1.36 8.37 -16.91
N ARG A 57 -2.46 7.93 -17.52
CA ARG A 57 -3.81 8.35 -17.10
C ARG A 57 -4.21 7.56 -15.87
N LEU A 58 -4.50 8.24 -14.78
CA LEU A 58 -4.64 7.64 -13.45
C LEU A 58 -5.93 8.05 -12.75
N THR A 59 -6.58 7.09 -12.14
CA THR A 59 -7.60 7.29 -11.10
C THR A 59 -7.04 6.74 -9.79
N CYS A 60 -7.25 7.46 -8.70
CA CYS A 60 -6.77 7.12 -7.35
C CYS A 60 -7.95 6.88 -6.42
N VAL A 61 -7.83 5.85 -5.58
CA VAL A 61 -8.81 5.53 -4.54
C VAL A 61 -8.08 5.29 -3.22
N ASP A 62 -8.53 5.97 -2.17
CA ASP A 62 -8.09 5.70 -0.80
C ASP A 62 -9.26 5.86 0.17
N LEU A 63 -9.22 5.15 1.28
CA LEU A 63 -10.25 5.22 2.31
C LEU A 63 -10.15 6.51 3.15
N SER A 64 -8.92 7.00 3.41
CA SER A 64 -8.65 8.18 4.24
C SER A 64 -8.94 9.48 3.49
N ALA A 65 -9.78 10.32 4.08
CA ALA A 65 -10.03 11.66 3.57
C ALA A 65 -8.78 12.56 3.65
N GLU A 66 -8.01 12.43 4.72
CA GLU A 66 -6.78 13.19 4.98
C GLU A 66 -5.69 12.86 3.97
N MET A 67 -5.47 11.56 3.70
CA MET A 67 -4.54 11.11 2.66
C MET A 67 -4.93 11.66 1.29
N ASN A 68 -6.21 11.53 0.93
CA ASN A 68 -6.75 12.07 -0.32
C ASN A 68 -6.62 13.60 -0.42
N ALA A 69 -6.75 14.32 0.70
CA ALA A 69 -6.56 15.78 0.72
C ALA A 69 -5.11 16.16 0.38
N ILE A 70 -4.13 15.46 0.96
CA ILE A 70 -2.71 15.66 0.66
C ILE A 70 -2.41 15.33 -0.81
N LEU A 71 -2.94 14.21 -1.34
CA LEU A 71 -2.78 13.88 -2.75
C LEU A 71 -3.34 14.98 -3.64
N ARG A 72 -4.56 15.47 -3.39
CA ARG A 72 -5.16 16.57 -4.18
C ARG A 72 -4.33 17.85 -4.12
N GLN A 73 -3.78 18.18 -2.94
CA GLN A 73 -2.88 19.33 -2.80
C GLN A 73 -1.63 19.16 -3.70
N LYS A 74 -0.95 18.01 -3.63
CA LYS A 74 0.24 17.73 -4.46
C LYS A 74 -0.08 17.78 -5.96
N LEU A 75 -1.24 17.27 -6.37
CA LEU A 75 -1.69 17.36 -7.76
C LEU A 75 -1.83 18.82 -8.22
N ALA A 76 -2.49 19.65 -7.40
CA ALA A 76 -2.68 21.06 -7.71
C ALA A 76 -1.34 21.82 -7.79
N GLU A 77 -0.43 21.61 -6.83
CA GLU A 77 0.89 22.23 -6.78
C GLU A 77 1.76 21.91 -8.00
N ARG A 78 1.60 20.70 -8.56
CA ARG A 78 2.38 20.21 -9.74
C ARG A 78 1.65 20.40 -11.07
N GLY A 79 0.42 20.90 -11.05
CA GLY A 79 -0.40 21.01 -12.28
C GLY A 79 -0.79 19.66 -12.88
N LEU A 80 -0.77 18.58 -12.08
CA LEU A 80 -1.17 17.24 -12.49
C LEU A 80 -2.68 17.03 -12.31
N LYS A 81 -3.25 16.08 -13.07
CA LYS A 81 -4.68 15.78 -13.01
C LYS A 81 -4.92 14.30 -12.85
N ALA A 82 -5.72 13.92 -11.87
CA ALA A 82 -6.26 12.59 -11.67
C ALA A 82 -7.63 12.70 -11.00
N ASP A 83 -8.50 11.71 -11.24
CA ASP A 83 -9.69 11.52 -10.40
C ASP A 83 -9.26 10.90 -9.07
N VAL A 84 -9.70 11.48 -7.95
CA VAL A 84 -9.37 10.98 -6.61
C VAL A 84 -10.67 10.75 -5.85
N TYR A 85 -10.92 9.49 -5.48
CA TYR A 85 -12.13 9.07 -4.77
C TYR A 85 -11.80 8.62 -3.36
N GLN A 86 -12.67 8.97 -2.41
CA GLN A 86 -12.65 8.37 -1.08
C GLN A 86 -13.59 7.16 -1.10
N MET A 87 -13.02 5.95 -0.98
CA MET A 87 -13.82 4.72 -1.06
C MET A 87 -13.08 3.55 -0.40
N ASP A 88 -13.83 2.66 0.22
CA ASP A 88 -13.35 1.36 0.67
C ASP A 88 -13.19 0.41 -0.52
N VAL A 89 -12.02 -0.20 -0.65
CA VAL A 89 -11.71 -1.18 -1.71
C VAL A 89 -12.67 -2.38 -1.70
N CYS A 90 -13.18 -2.77 -0.52
CA CYS A 90 -14.17 -3.83 -0.39
C CYS A 90 -15.58 -3.42 -0.91
N GLN A 91 -15.78 -2.13 -1.15
CA GLN A 91 -17.02 -1.55 -1.68
C GLN A 91 -16.78 -0.87 -3.03
N LEU A 92 -15.62 -1.11 -3.66
CA LEU A 92 -15.19 -0.47 -4.89
C LEU A 92 -16.26 -0.63 -5.99
N GLU A 93 -16.74 0.50 -6.50
CA GLU A 93 -17.71 0.58 -7.58
C GLU A 93 -17.57 1.93 -8.31
N LEU A 94 -16.86 1.93 -9.41
CA LEU A 94 -16.70 3.10 -10.28
C LEU A 94 -17.44 2.87 -11.60
N SER A 95 -17.93 3.94 -12.22
CA SER A 95 -18.72 3.87 -13.45
C SER A 95 -17.92 3.56 -14.73
N LYS A 96 -16.61 3.35 -14.59
CA LYS A 96 -15.68 3.04 -15.70
C LYS A 96 -14.84 1.81 -15.40
N GLN A 97 -14.28 1.19 -16.42
CA GLN A 97 -13.34 0.08 -16.33
C GLN A 97 -11.94 0.51 -16.72
N PHE A 98 -10.94 -0.18 -16.18
CA PHE A 98 -9.53 0.16 -16.30
C PHE A 98 -8.76 -0.93 -17.05
N GLY A 99 -7.72 -0.53 -17.77
CA GLY A 99 -6.79 -1.48 -18.38
C GLY A 99 -5.87 -2.13 -17.36
N MET A 100 -5.61 -1.42 -16.27
CA MET A 100 -4.77 -1.91 -15.16
C MET A 100 -5.30 -1.41 -13.82
N VAL A 101 -5.23 -2.28 -12.80
CA VAL A 101 -5.42 -1.92 -11.39
C VAL A 101 -4.13 -2.25 -10.64
N ILE A 102 -3.70 -1.39 -9.73
CA ILE A 102 -2.52 -1.62 -8.88
C ILE A 102 -2.83 -1.42 -7.42
N ILE A 103 -2.25 -2.26 -6.55
CA ILE A 103 -2.16 -2.06 -5.11
C ILE A 103 -0.68 -2.17 -4.73
N PRO A 104 0.04 -1.03 -4.63
CA PRO A 104 1.45 -1.00 -4.28
C PRO A 104 1.68 -1.13 -2.77
N PHE A 105 2.95 -1.33 -2.39
CA PHE A 105 3.50 -1.17 -1.05
C PHE A 105 2.80 -1.97 0.07
N HIS A 106 2.41 -3.22 -0.22
CA HIS A 106 1.80 -4.15 0.76
C HIS A 106 0.42 -3.72 1.29
N SER A 107 -0.18 -2.68 0.73
CA SER A 107 -1.42 -2.10 1.26
C SER A 107 -2.56 -3.13 1.34
N PHE A 108 -2.60 -4.13 0.44
CA PHE A 108 -3.59 -5.22 0.48
C PHE A 108 -3.55 -6.01 1.80
N ALA A 109 -2.40 -6.07 2.49
CA ALA A 109 -2.28 -6.75 3.80
C ALA A 109 -3.16 -6.11 4.89
N HIS A 110 -3.54 -4.83 4.75
CA HIS A 110 -4.44 -4.14 5.68
C HIS A 110 -5.90 -4.59 5.57
N ILE A 111 -6.24 -5.36 4.54
CA ILE A 111 -7.51 -6.08 4.47
C ILE A 111 -7.35 -7.37 5.27
N VAL A 112 -7.64 -7.31 6.57
CA VAL A 112 -7.26 -8.36 7.54
C VAL A 112 -8.06 -9.65 7.35
N SER A 113 -9.37 -9.55 7.08
CA SER A 113 -10.24 -10.73 6.97
C SER A 113 -10.14 -11.35 5.56
N SER A 114 -9.98 -12.67 5.47
CA SER A 114 -9.96 -13.40 4.18
C SER A 114 -11.27 -13.20 3.41
N ALA A 115 -12.41 -13.01 4.10
CA ALA A 115 -13.69 -12.72 3.45
C ALA A 115 -13.69 -11.32 2.78
N ASP A 116 -13.05 -10.32 3.41
CA ASP A 116 -12.90 -8.98 2.86
C ASP A 116 -11.86 -8.97 1.74
N GLN A 117 -10.76 -9.74 1.86
CA GLN A 117 -9.79 -9.92 0.77
C GLN A 117 -10.46 -10.48 -0.48
N ARG A 118 -11.29 -11.53 -0.33
CA ARG A 118 -12.09 -12.08 -1.44
C ARG A 118 -13.00 -11.02 -2.04
N ARG A 119 -13.74 -10.29 -1.21
CA ARG A 119 -14.63 -9.22 -1.67
C ARG A 119 -13.91 -8.14 -2.43
N ALA A 120 -12.74 -7.69 -1.93
CA ALA A 120 -11.90 -6.72 -2.60
C ALA A 120 -11.44 -7.22 -3.98
N LEU A 121 -10.96 -8.47 -4.08
CA LEU A 121 -10.55 -9.08 -5.35
C LEU A 121 -11.71 -9.17 -6.36
N GLU A 122 -12.90 -9.57 -5.91
CA GLU A 122 -14.11 -9.61 -6.75
C GLU A 122 -14.49 -8.20 -7.27
N ARG A 123 -14.38 -7.18 -6.40
CA ARG A 123 -14.62 -5.78 -6.79
C ARG A 123 -13.58 -5.27 -7.77
N ILE A 124 -12.30 -5.54 -7.53
CA ILE A 124 -11.19 -5.21 -8.44
C ILE A 124 -11.43 -5.85 -9.81
N ARG A 125 -11.80 -7.14 -9.83
CA ARG A 125 -12.08 -7.87 -11.07
C ARG A 125 -13.16 -7.20 -11.93
N ARG A 126 -14.23 -6.66 -11.32
CA ARG A 126 -15.31 -5.95 -11.99
C ARG A 126 -14.88 -4.59 -12.57
N GLN A 127 -13.85 -3.97 -11.99
CA GLN A 127 -13.31 -2.69 -12.47
C GLN A 127 -12.32 -2.85 -13.62
N LEU A 128 -11.88 -4.08 -13.92
CA LEU A 128 -10.99 -4.35 -15.04
C LEU A 128 -11.75 -4.59 -16.33
N GLN A 129 -11.20 -4.06 -17.42
CA GLN A 129 -11.59 -4.43 -18.79
C GLN A 129 -11.31 -5.92 -19.03
N PRO A 130 -11.97 -6.57 -20.00
CA PRO A 130 -11.59 -7.92 -20.42
C PRO A 130 -10.10 -7.98 -20.78
N GLY A 131 -9.38 -8.93 -20.19
CA GLY A 131 -7.93 -9.05 -20.34
C GLY A 131 -7.09 -8.01 -19.62
N GLY A 132 -7.71 -7.14 -18.82
CA GLY A 132 -7.01 -6.13 -18.00
C GLY A 132 -6.12 -6.76 -16.92
N THR A 133 -5.14 -6.02 -16.47
CA THR A 133 -4.08 -6.48 -15.56
C THR A 133 -4.32 -5.98 -14.14
N PHE A 134 -4.14 -6.85 -13.15
CA PHE A 134 -4.05 -6.46 -11.74
C PHE A 134 -2.67 -6.75 -11.21
N ILE A 135 -2.02 -5.76 -10.57
CA ILE A 135 -0.73 -5.91 -9.92
C ILE A 135 -0.93 -5.71 -8.42
N CYS A 136 -0.60 -6.74 -7.65
CA CYS A 136 -0.64 -6.71 -6.19
C CYS A 136 0.73 -7.03 -5.61
N THR A 137 1.12 -6.29 -4.58
CA THR A 137 2.38 -6.53 -3.88
C THR A 137 2.14 -6.79 -2.40
N LEU A 138 2.80 -7.81 -1.85
CA LEU A 138 2.79 -8.15 -0.43
C LEU A 138 4.22 -8.37 0.06
N GLY A 139 4.43 -8.20 1.35
CA GLY A 139 5.67 -8.65 1.99
C GLY A 139 5.72 -10.16 2.10
N ASN A 140 6.91 -10.73 2.00
CA ASN A 140 7.09 -12.16 2.26
C ASN A 140 6.71 -12.47 3.72
N PRO A 141 5.65 -13.24 3.98
CA PRO A 141 5.12 -13.47 5.32
C PRO A 141 6.14 -14.14 6.23
N ARG A 142 7.00 -15.01 5.69
CA ARG A 142 8.06 -15.67 6.44
C ARG A 142 9.07 -14.67 7.00
N LEU A 143 9.57 -13.76 6.17
CA LEU A 143 10.53 -12.74 6.62
C LEU A 143 9.87 -11.70 7.51
N ARG A 144 8.64 -11.30 7.15
CA ARG A 144 7.90 -10.30 7.91
C ARG A 144 7.52 -10.80 9.30
N GLY A 145 7.09 -12.07 9.43
CA GLY A 145 6.76 -12.69 10.71
C GLY A 145 7.96 -12.83 11.66
N GLN A 146 9.18 -13.01 11.12
CA GLN A 146 10.40 -13.07 11.96
C GLN A 146 10.72 -11.74 12.65
N ALA A 147 10.21 -10.62 12.16
CA ALA A 147 10.41 -9.31 12.76
C ALA A 147 9.45 -9.01 13.91
N VAL A 148 8.40 -9.84 14.10
CA VAL A 148 7.39 -9.69 15.17
C VAL A 148 7.94 -10.33 16.45
N ASP A 149 8.41 -9.51 17.39
CA ASP A 149 9.10 -9.99 18.59
C ASP A 149 8.46 -9.55 19.92
N GLY A 150 7.34 -8.82 19.87
CA GLY A 150 6.60 -8.34 21.03
C GLY A 150 7.33 -7.25 21.83
N ARG A 151 8.32 -6.59 21.22
CA ARG A 151 9.13 -5.58 21.91
C ARG A 151 8.91 -4.19 21.33
N LEU A 152 8.73 -3.21 22.21
CA LEU A 152 8.76 -1.80 21.80
C LEU A 152 10.21 -1.44 21.44
N ARG A 153 10.41 -0.96 20.21
CA ARG A 153 11.73 -0.54 19.72
C ARG A 153 11.65 0.77 18.93
N LEU A 154 12.71 1.57 19.00
CA LEU A 154 12.88 2.68 18.07
C LEU A 154 13.09 2.08 16.68
N PHE A 155 12.13 2.31 15.79
CA PHE A 155 12.20 1.82 14.42
C PHE A 155 13.13 2.69 13.59
N ARG A 156 12.92 4.01 13.62
CA ARG A 156 13.76 4.96 12.89
C ARG A 156 13.64 6.38 13.45
N LYS A 157 14.70 7.16 13.23
CA LYS A 157 14.73 8.61 13.35
C LYS A 157 14.70 9.22 11.94
N TYR A 158 13.88 10.23 11.75
CA TYR A 158 13.79 11.03 10.53
C TYR A 158 14.12 12.48 10.87
N ASP A 159 15.04 13.09 10.13
CA ASP A 159 15.31 14.51 10.27
C ASP A 159 14.26 15.29 9.46
N LEU A 160 13.64 16.29 10.10
CA LEU A 160 12.67 17.14 9.44
C LEU A 160 13.38 18.17 8.55
N ALA A 161 12.68 18.63 7.50
CA ALA A 161 13.22 19.57 6.53
C ALA A 161 13.75 20.84 7.23
N ASP A 162 14.82 21.43 6.65
CA ASP A 162 15.39 22.71 7.07
C ASP A 162 15.90 22.76 8.52
N GLY A 163 16.25 21.61 9.09
CA GLY A 163 16.75 21.54 10.47
C GLY A 163 15.71 21.87 11.52
N GLN A 164 14.42 21.77 11.20
CA GLN A 164 13.31 22.11 12.11
C GLN A 164 13.14 21.11 13.26
N GLY A 165 13.90 20.01 13.27
CA GLY A 165 13.85 19.02 14.32
C GLY A 165 13.86 17.58 13.77
N MET A 166 13.21 16.66 14.48
CA MET A 166 13.18 15.26 14.12
C MET A 166 11.84 14.60 14.45
N LEU A 167 11.53 13.53 13.71
CA LEU A 167 10.45 12.62 13.98
C LEU A 167 11.05 11.28 14.42
N LEU A 168 10.68 10.79 15.59
CA LEU A 168 11.01 9.44 16.06
C LEU A 168 9.80 8.54 15.84
N MET A 169 10.04 7.37 15.27
CA MET A 169 9.03 6.33 15.10
C MET A 169 9.41 5.12 15.94
N TRP A 170 8.52 4.75 16.85
CA TRP A 170 8.60 3.56 17.68
C TRP A 170 7.57 2.55 17.23
N ILE A 171 7.89 1.28 17.30
CA ILE A 171 7.00 0.21 16.88
C ILE A 171 6.96 -0.91 17.92
N LEU A 172 5.75 -1.40 18.20
CA LEU A 172 5.48 -2.62 18.96
C LEU A 172 4.58 -3.51 18.10
N GLU A 173 5.02 -4.74 17.86
CA GLU A 173 4.30 -5.69 17.02
C GLU A 173 4.10 -7.00 17.76
N ASN A 174 2.86 -7.51 17.74
CA ASN A 174 2.49 -8.79 18.31
C ASN A 174 1.66 -9.59 17.31
N PHE A 175 1.76 -10.90 17.35
CA PHE A 175 0.76 -11.73 16.70
C PHE A 175 -0.58 -11.62 17.43
N ASN A 176 -1.68 -11.58 16.66
CA ASN A 176 -3.00 -11.63 17.25
C ASN A 176 -3.21 -13.00 17.91
N PRO A 177 -3.71 -13.07 19.15
CA PRO A 177 -3.86 -14.33 19.88
C PRO A 177 -4.93 -15.26 19.30
N GLU A 178 -5.86 -14.74 18.48
CA GLU A 178 -6.96 -15.50 17.88
C GLU A 178 -6.66 -15.91 16.43
N ASP A 179 -5.74 -15.19 15.75
CA ASP A 179 -5.32 -15.49 14.37
C ASP A 179 -3.82 -15.19 14.20
N GLU A 180 -2.99 -16.22 14.20
CA GLU A 180 -1.54 -16.12 14.07
C GLU A 180 -1.06 -15.55 12.72
N HIS A 181 -1.95 -15.43 11.74
CA HIS A 181 -1.65 -14.75 10.47
C HIS A 181 -1.86 -13.25 10.54
N VAL A 182 -2.41 -12.73 11.63
CA VAL A 182 -2.65 -11.30 11.84
C VAL A 182 -1.61 -10.74 12.79
N VAL A 183 -1.02 -9.62 12.40
CA VAL A 183 -0.11 -8.84 13.25
C VAL A 183 -0.82 -7.57 13.68
N GLU A 184 -0.79 -7.31 14.98
CA GLU A 184 -1.26 -6.08 15.61
C GLU A 184 -0.05 -5.20 15.91
N THR A 185 -0.11 -3.97 15.44
CA THR A 185 0.99 -3.02 15.54
C THR A 185 0.55 -1.74 16.22
N LEU A 186 1.35 -1.29 17.18
CA LEU A 186 1.28 0.07 17.72
C LEU A 186 2.48 0.85 17.22
N GLU A 187 2.22 1.92 16.50
CA GLU A 187 3.24 2.87 16.06
C GLU A 187 3.10 4.16 16.85
N PHE A 188 4.19 4.61 17.46
CA PHE A 188 4.23 5.88 18.17
C PHE A 188 5.15 6.82 17.41
N PHE A 189 4.63 8.01 17.14
CA PHE A 189 5.35 9.08 16.47
C PHE A 189 5.56 10.23 17.45
N GLU A 190 6.81 10.67 17.62
CA GLU A 190 7.20 11.79 18.49
C GLU A 190 7.94 12.83 17.65
N GLU A 191 7.35 14.01 17.52
CA GLU A 191 7.97 15.15 16.85
C GLU A 191 8.70 16.01 17.87
N TYR A 192 9.99 16.27 17.62
CA TYR A 192 10.84 17.13 18.43
C TYR A 192 11.28 18.36 17.61
N ASP A 193 11.39 19.49 18.28
CA ASP A 193 11.97 20.70 17.69
C ASP A 193 13.52 20.59 17.56
N ALA A 194 14.15 21.60 16.94
CA ALA A 194 15.61 21.66 16.77
C ALA A 194 16.41 21.72 18.10
N LYS A 195 15.76 22.02 19.22
CA LYS A 195 16.37 22.09 20.56
C LYS A 195 16.15 20.80 21.37
N GLY A 196 15.43 19.82 20.79
CA GLY A 196 15.09 18.55 21.44
C GLY A 196 13.84 18.63 22.34
N GLY A 197 13.05 19.68 22.23
CA GLY A 197 11.75 19.80 22.89
C GLY A 197 10.68 18.99 22.18
N LEU A 198 9.91 18.17 22.91
CA LEU A 198 8.78 17.42 22.34
C LEU A 198 7.67 18.41 21.92
N LYS A 199 7.29 18.39 20.65
CA LYS A 199 6.22 19.20 20.06
C LYS A 199 4.88 18.47 20.03
N SER A 200 4.89 17.22 19.55
CA SER A 200 3.69 16.41 19.47
C SER A 200 3.99 14.93 19.57
N LYS A 201 2.98 14.17 19.98
CA LYS A 201 3.00 12.71 20.03
C LYS A 201 1.68 12.18 19.50
N ARG A 202 1.76 11.20 18.57
CA ARG A 202 0.58 10.52 18.00
C ARG A 202 0.81 9.01 18.06
N MET A 203 -0.27 8.29 18.10
CA MET A 203 -0.27 6.83 18.08
C MET A 203 -1.17 6.36 16.93
N LEU A 204 -0.69 5.36 16.20
CA LEU A 204 -1.41 4.69 15.14
C LEU A 204 -1.52 3.21 15.49
N GLU A 205 -2.74 2.70 15.49
CA GLU A 205 -3.02 1.26 15.64
C GLU A 205 -3.26 0.67 14.26
N LEU A 206 -2.49 -0.37 13.93
CA LEU A 206 -2.58 -1.06 12.67
C LEU A 206 -2.79 -2.56 12.89
N LYS A 207 -3.52 -3.16 11.95
CA LYS A 207 -3.54 -4.61 11.78
C LYS A 207 -3.23 -4.92 10.33
N PHE A 208 -2.44 -5.96 10.11
CA PHE A 208 -2.20 -6.49 8.78
C PHE A 208 -2.12 -8.02 8.81
N ARG A 209 -2.52 -8.63 7.70
CA ARG A 209 -2.48 -10.06 7.54
C ARG A 209 -1.21 -10.50 6.80
N LEU A 210 -0.56 -11.52 7.33
CA LEU A 210 0.53 -12.24 6.67
C LEU A 210 -0.06 -13.29 5.73
N THR A 211 -0.46 -12.86 4.54
CA THR A 211 -1.06 -13.75 3.53
C THR A 211 0.05 -14.53 2.82
N SER A 212 -0.03 -15.86 2.79
CA SER A 212 0.91 -16.69 2.04
C SER A 212 0.69 -16.58 0.53
N LYS A 213 1.68 -17.05 -0.25
CA LYS A 213 1.57 -17.12 -1.70
C LYS A 213 0.36 -17.96 -2.12
N GLU A 214 0.25 -19.13 -1.53
CA GLU A 214 -0.79 -20.11 -1.83
C GLU A 214 -2.19 -19.54 -1.50
N GLU A 215 -2.34 -18.95 -0.32
CA GLU A 215 -3.60 -18.31 0.12
C GLU A 215 -4.02 -17.18 -0.82
N PHE A 216 -3.09 -16.31 -1.21
CA PHE A 216 -3.41 -15.20 -2.13
C PHE A 216 -3.81 -15.72 -3.52
N GLU A 217 -3.08 -16.71 -4.06
CA GLU A 217 -3.36 -17.27 -5.39
C GLU A 217 -4.72 -18.00 -5.42
N GLU A 218 -5.09 -18.74 -4.37
CA GLU A 218 -6.41 -19.35 -4.23
C GLU A 218 -7.54 -18.32 -4.21
N LEU A 219 -7.35 -17.22 -3.46
CA LEU A 219 -8.33 -16.13 -3.41
C LEU A 219 -8.45 -15.41 -4.77
N ALA A 220 -7.33 -15.18 -5.44
CA ALA A 220 -7.30 -14.52 -6.75
C ALA A 220 -7.95 -15.39 -7.83
N GLU A 221 -7.66 -16.69 -7.86
CA GLU A 221 -8.28 -17.64 -8.79
C GLU A 221 -9.79 -17.72 -8.57
N ALA A 222 -10.23 -17.81 -7.31
CA ALA A 222 -11.66 -17.81 -6.95
C ALA A 222 -12.38 -16.52 -7.37
N ALA A 223 -11.66 -15.38 -7.44
CA ALA A 223 -12.19 -14.11 -7.93
C ALA A 223 -12.14 -13.97 -9.46
N GLY A 224 -11.65 -14.97 -10.20
CA GLY A 224 -11.57 -14.99 -11.66
C GLY A 224 -10.31 -14.34 -12.22
N PHE A 225 -9.20 -14.41 -11.50
CA PHE A 225 -7.89 -13.99 -11.98
C PHE A 225 -7.03 -15.20 -12.35
N LYS A 226 -6.11 -14.98 -13.28
CA LYS A 226 -5.04 -15.90 -13.62
C LYS A 226 -3.70 -15.21 -13.35
N VAL A 227 -2.82 -15.85 -12.59
CA VAL A 227 -1.44 -15.39 -12.41
C VAL A 227 -0.68 -15.55 -13.72
N THR A 228 -0.13 -14.46 -14.25
CA THR A 228 0.67 -14.44 -15.49
C THR A 228 2.15 -14.26 -15.22
N ALA A 229 2.51 -13.60 -14.10
CA ALA A 229 3.88 -13.52 -13.61
C ALA A 229 3.92 -13.37 -12.08
N PHE A 230 5.04 -13.80 -11.48
CA PHE A 230 5.27 -13.72 -10.04
C PHE A 230 6.75 -13.48 -9.76
N TYR A 231 7.04 -12.42 -9.00
CA TYR A 231 8.40 -11.96 -8.73
C TYR A 231 8.68 -11.79 -7.24
N GLY A 232 9.97 -11.87 -6.87
CA GLY A 232 10.45 -11.72 -5.50
C GLY A 232 10.90 -10.29 -5.15
N ASP A 233 11.09 -9.45 -6.18
CA ASP A 233 11.46 -8.05 -6.03
C ASP A 233 10.98 -7.21 -7.24
N TYR A 234 11.24 -5.91 -7.19
CA TYR A 234 10.84 -4.96 -8.23
C TYR A 234 11.81 -4.89 -9.42
N ASP A 235 12.89 -5.69 -9.42
CA ASP A 235 13.81 -5.89 -10.54
C ASP A 235 13.48 -7.18 -11.31
N TYR A 236 12.27 -7.73 -11.11
CA TYR A 236 11.73 -8.93 -11.76
C TYR A 236 12.47 -10.22 -11.42
N ALA A 237 13.20 -10.28 -10.31
CA ALA A 237 13.85 -11.52 -9.87
C ALA A 237 12.82 -12.59 -9.50
N THR A 238 13.18 -13.85 -9.78
CA THR A 238 12.36 -14.99 -9.38
C THR A 238 12.19 -15.01 -7.86
N PHE A 239 10.97 -15.31 -7.40
CA PHE A 239 10.68 -15.41 -5.98
C PHE A 239 11.44 -16.58 -5.33
N ASP A 240 12.12 -16.29 -4.25
CA ASP A 240 12.73 -17.25 -3.33
C ASP A 240 12.05 -17.06 -1.96
N LYS A 241 11.39 -18.10 -1.47
CA LYS A 241 10.64 -18.07 -0.21
C LYS A 241 11.47 -17.71 1.03
N ASP A 242 12.78 -17.95 0.99
CA ASP A 242 13.69 -17.76 2.11
C ASP A 242 14.39 -16.39 2.07
N ASN A 243 14.51 -15.77 0.89
CA ASN A 243 15.34 -14.58 0.70
C ASN A 243 14.60 -13.39 0.04
N SER A 244 13.55 -13.63 -0.76
CA SER A 244 12.83 -12.52 -1.41
C SER A 244 12.07 -11.67 -0.40
N PRO A 245 12.27 -10.34 -0.39
CA PRO A 245 11.57 -9.46 0.55
C PRO A 245 10.08 -9.28 0.22
N PHE A 246 9.74 -9.45 -1.06
CA PHE A 246 8.42 -9.18 -1.59
C PHE A 246 7.83 -10.39 -2.33
N MET A 247 6.52 -10.33 -2.49
CA MET A 247 5.72 -11.16 -3.38
C MET A 247 4.95 -10.21 -4.30
N ILE A 248 5.24 -10.25 -5.59
CA ILE A 248 4.69 -9.35 -6.60
C ILE A 248 3.99 -10.18 -7.66
N TRP A 249 2.67 -10.08 -7.72
CA TRP A 249 1.87 -10.77 -8.72
C TRP A 249 1.44 -9.84 -9.83
N ILE A 250 1.57 -10.33 -11.07
CA ILE A 250 0.87 -9.80 -12.23
C ILE A 250 -0.24 -10.79 -12.57
N LEU A 251 -1.47 -10.34 -12.48
CA LEU A 251 -2.67 -11.15 -12.68
C LEU A 251 -3.47 -10.60 -13.87
N GLN A 252 -4.06 -11.48 -14.64
CA GLN A 252 -4.94 -11.12 -15.73
C GLN A 252 -6.38 -11.47 -15.37
N ALA A 253 -7.29 -10.58 -15.68
CA ALA A 253 -8.72 -10.82 -15.59
C ALA A 253 -9.13 -11.88 -16.64
N ALA A 254 -9.59 -13.06 -16.17
CA ALA A 254 -10.04 -14.16 -17.00
C ALA A 254 -11.43 -13.85 -17.63
#